data_f2d9e73177f78a5eddc16da5e86b7a28
#
_entry.id   f2d9e73177f78a5eddc16da5e86b7a28
#
_cell.length_a   1.000
_cell.length_b   1.000
_cell.length_c   1.000
_cell.angle_alpha   90.00
_cell.angle_beta   90.00
_cell.angle_gamma   90.00
#
_symmetry.space_group_name_H-M   'P 1'
#
loop_
_entity.id
_entity.type
_entity.pdbx_description
1 polymer ?
#
loop_
_entity_poly.entity_id
_entity_poly.type
_entity_poly.pdbx_seq_one_letter_code
_entity_poly.pdbx_strand_id
1 'polypeptide(L)'
;MNGFSYSEQSLTQKNFAPRVKGLEKLGIFDGSEGMKTTTGTKKINYYEEKGLDDLYYWFGSDNFGRDIWTRTWSGARVSLIIAVAAAIIDMVIGMSYGLISGYFGGKVDMFMQRFLEVANGIPRLVIVTLLLLVLQPGMLTIIFALMLTEWVGMSRIARAEMLKLKEQEFVLASRTLGAGNFFIIFKEVLPNIIGPIITQVMFSIPTAIFTEAFLSFVGLGIPVPQCSLGSLISEGFNSFTTHPYQIIPPIVVMALLMLSFNLVADGLREALDPKLKEM
;
A
#
# COMPACT_ATOMS: atom_id res chain seq x y z
N MET A 1 8.68 -8.66 21.87
CA MET A 1 9.28 -7.54 21.14
C MET A 1 10.76 -7.56 21.48
N ASN A 2 11.63 -7.44 20.46
CA ASN A 2 13.10 -7.57 20.65
C ASN A 2 13.76 -6.41 21.39
N GLY A 3 13.02 -5.45 21.94
CA GLY A 3 13.57 -4.30 22.69
C GLY A 3 14.23 -3.23 21.82
N PHE A 4 14.40 -3.44 20.52
CA PHE A 4 15.03 -2.48 19.60
C PHE A 4 14.04 -1.43 19.08
N SER A 5 14.52 -0.19 18.92
CA SER A 5 13.81 0.83 18.18
C SER A 5 14.07 0.71 16.68
N TYR A 6 13.08 1.06 15.84
CA TYR A 6 13.22 1.04 14.36
C TYR A 6 14.28 2.04 13.84
N SER A 7 14.64 3.04 14.63
CA SER A 7 15.62 4.08 14.30
C SER A 7 16.97 3.90 14.98
N GLU A 8 17.08 2.97 15.93
CA GLU A 8 18.31 2.71 16.66
C GLU A 8 19.37 2.15 15.74
N GLN A 9 20.53 2.80 15.70
CA GLN A 9 21.65 2.43 14.83
C GLN A 9 22.83 1.95 15.66
N SER A 10 23.46 0.88 15.22
CA SER A 10 24.70 0.36 15.81
C SER A 10 25.72 0.03 14.74
N LEU A 11 26.71 0.88 14.59
CA LEU A 11 27.76 0.69 13.58
C LEU A 11 28.61 -0.57 13.82
N THR A 12 28.60 -1.11 15.03
CA THR A 12 29.28 -2.34 15.39
C THR A 12 28.49 -3.59 15.02
N GLN A 13 27.17 -3.45 14.74
CA GLN A 13 26.23 -4.56 14.51
C GLN A 13 25.69 -4.57 13.06
N LYS A 14 26.48 -4.05 12.12
CA LYS A 14 26.13 -4.00 10.71
C LYS A 14 26.08 -5.38 10.08
N ASN A 15 25.04 -5.62 9.28
CA ASN A 15 24.92 -6.79 8.42
C ASN A 15 25.02 -8.12 9.17
N PHE A 16 24.45 -8.19 10.37
CA PHE A 16 24.36 -9.45 11.10
C PHE A 16 23.29 -10.33 10.44
N ALA A 17 23.66 -11.57 10.15
CA ALA A 17 22.74 -12.55 9.59
C ALA A 17 21.61 -12.91 10.59
N PRO A 18 20.46 -13.42 10.11
CA PRO A 18 19.35 -13.80 10.99
C PRO A 18 19.79 -14.83 12.07
N ARG A 19 19.46 -14.52 13.34
CA ARG A 19 19.69 -15.40 14.47
C ARG A 19 18.46 -15.48 15.36
N VAL A 20 17.93 -16.70 15.55
CA VAL A 20 16.72 -16.96 16.32
C VAL A 20 17.03 -17.94 17.45
N LYS A 21 16.72 -17.51 18.69
CA LYS A 21 16.95 -18.33 19.89
C LYS A 21 16.22 -19.67 19.81
N GLY A 22 16.96 -20.73 19.95
CA GLY A 22 16.44 -22.10 19.86
C GLY A 22 16.57 -22.74 18.48
N LEU A 23 16.36 -22.01 17.38
CA LEU A 23 16.54 -22.52 16.01
C LEU A 23 18.02 -22.61 15.62
N GLU A 24 18.87 -21.79 16.23
CA GLU A 24 20.34 -21.83 16.06
C GLU A 24 20.93 -23.22 16.34
N LYS A 25 20.36 -23.97 17.33
CA LYS A 25 20.77 -25.33 17.68
C LYS A 25 20.50 -26.36 16.57
N LEU A 26 19.57 -26.05 15.66
CA LEU A 26 19.23 -26.87 14.50
C LEU A 26 20.04 -26.48 13.26
N GLY A 27 20.95 -25.49 13.37
CA GLY A 27 21.70 -24.94 12.25
C GLY A 27 20.88 -24.09 11.28
N ILE A 28 19.66 -23.70 11.71
CA ILE A 28 18.76 -22.82 10.96
C ILE A 28 18.72 -21.47 11.67
N PHE A 29 19.02 -20.38 10.94
CA PHE A 29 19.12 -19.03 11.54
C PHE A 29 20.07 -18.98 12.74
N ASP A 30 21.27 -19.52 12.53
CA ASP A 30 22.36 -19.58 13.52
C ASP A 30 23.21 -18.30 13.59
N GLY A 31 22.90 -17.30 12.78
CA GLY A 31 23.65 -16.04 12.68
C GLY A 31 24.88 -16.11 11.79
N SER A 32 25.12 -17.25 11.13
CA SER A 32 26.25 -17.40 10.21
C SER A 32 25.89 -17.02 8.78
N GLU A 33 26.85 -16.42 8.07
CA GLU A 33 26.73 -16.07 6.66
C GLU A 33 27.87 -16.70 5.85
N GLY A 34 27.54 -17.19 4.66
CA GLY A 34 28.53 -17.75 3.74
C GLY A 34 29.22 -16.65 2.93
N MET A 35 30.44 -16.30 3.27
CA MET A 35 31.22 -15.33 2.49
C MET A 35 32.03 -16.06 1.42
N LYS A 36 31.88 -15.65 0.16
CA LYS A 36 32.71 -16.15 -0.96
C LYS A 36 34.11 -15.59 -0.81
N THR A 37 35.08 -16.49 -0.62
CA THR A 37 36.52 -16.19 -0.60
C THR A 37 37.17 -16.77 -1.86
N THR A 38 38.33 -16.31 -2.22
CA THR A 38 39.12 -16.83 -3.38
C THR A 38 39.39 -18.35 -3.30
N THR A 39 39.29 -18.94 -2.11
CA THR A 39 39.55 -20.38 -1.85
C THR A 39 38.25 -21.18 -1.59
N GLY A 40 37.05 -20.55 -1.66
CA GLY A 40 35.75 -21.21 -1.41
C GLY A 40 34.79 -20.37 -0.55
N THR A 41 33.71 -20.97 -0.09
CA THR A 41 32.74 -20.29 0.79
C THR A 41 33.11 -20.55 2.25
N LYS A 42 33.45 -19.52 3.02
CA LYS A 42 33.71 -19.58 4.45
C LYS A 42 32.47 -19.12 5.19
N LYS A 43 31.96 -19.90 6.16
CA LYS A 43 30.92 -19.45 7.10
C LYS A 43 31.55 -18.52 8.14
N ILE A 44 30.98 -17.34 8.33
CA ILE A 44 31.40 -16.36 9.34
C ILE A 44 30.19 -16.08 10.22
N ASN A 45 30.41 -16.12 11.53
CA ASN A 45 29.41 -15.74 12.54
C ASN A 45 29.89 -14.45 13.23
N TYR A 46 29.33 -13.32 12.83
CA TYR A 46 29.71 -12.02 13.38
C TYR A 46 29.31 -11.84 14.86
N TYR A 47 28.34 -12.63 15.38
CA TYR A 47 27.97 -12.58 16.79
C TYR A 47 29.09 -13.12 17.68
N GLU A 48 29.68 -14.25 17.29
CA GLU A 48 30.81 -14.87 18.00
C GLU A 48 32.08 -14.02 17.87
N GLU A 49 32.36 -13.53 16.64
CA GLU A 49 33.55 -12.73 16.36
C GLU A 49 33.59 -11.43 17.20
N LYS A 50 32.41 -10.87 17.51
CA LYS A 50 32.28 -9.62 18.28
C LYS A 50 31.90 -9.81 19.73
N GLY A 51 31.79 -11.06 20.20
CA GLY A 51 31.43 -11.38 21.59
C GLY A 51 30.01 -10.95 21.98
N LEU A 52 29.07 -11.03 21.04
CA LEU A 52 27.68 -10.61 21.20
C LEU A 52 26.72 -11.82 21.24
N ASP A 53 27.08 -12.84 22.02
CA ASP A 53 26.38 -14.13 22.04
C ASP A 53 24.93 -14.04 22.55
N ASP A 54 24.60 -13.05 23.37
CA ASP A 54 23.24 -12.84 23.88
C ASP A 54 22.34 -12.01 22.96
N LEU A 55 22.87 -11.56 21.79
CA LEU A 55 22.15 -10.74 20.84
C LEU A 55 21.43 -11.59 19.80
N TYR A 56 20.16 -11.30 19.54
CA TYR A 56 19.33 -12.03 18.59
C TYR A 56 18.59 -11.06 17.66
N TYR A 57 19.03 -10.99 16.40
CA TYR A 57 18.32 -10.32 15.31
C TYR A 57 17.54 -11.37 14.51
N TRP A 58 16.23 -11.45 14.69
CA TRP A 58 15.41 -12.51 14.07
C TRP A 58 15.47 -12.50 12.54
N PHE A 59 15.47 -11.33 11.92
CA PHE A 59 15.63 -11.15 10.49
C PHE A 59 17.00 -10.58 10.10
N GLY A 60 17.93 -10.53 11.04
CA GLY A 60 19.22 -9.90 10.85
C GLY A 60 19.20 -8.38 11.05
N SER A 61 20.32 -7.74 10.75
CA SER A 61 20.48 -6.29 10.76
C SER A 61 20.87 -5.75 9.39
N ASP A 62 20.59 -4.47 9.17
CA ASP A 62 20.91 -3.77 7.93
C ASP A 62 22.33 -3.15 7.92
N ASN A 63 22.64 -2.39 6.86
CA ASN A 63 23.92 -1.70 6.68
C ASN A 63 24.25 -0.65 7.76
N PHE A 64 23.25 -0.27 8.58
CA PHE A 64 23.39 0.67 9.69
C PHE A 64 23.28 -0.02 11.06
N GLY A 65 23.17 -1.37 11.06
CA GLY A 65 22.99 -2.15 12.28
C GLY A 65 21.62 -2.04 12.92
N ARG A 66 20.59 -1.66 12.14
CA ARG A 66 19.20 -1.55 12.61
C ARG A 66 18.52 -2.91 12.49
N ASP A 67 17.66 -3.25 13.45
CA ASP A 67 16.92 -4.52 13.46
C ASP A 67 15.88 -4.59 12.33
N ILE A 68 16.02 -5.53 11.40
CA ILE A 68 15.14 -5.68 10.24
C ILE A 68 13.75 -6.13 10.67
N TRP A 69 13.60 -6.95 11.74
CA TRP A 69 12.29 -7.34 12.27
C TRP A 69 11.46 -6.13 12.68
N THR A 70 12.01 -5.30 13.56
CA THR A 70 11.32 -4.09 14.06
C THR A 70 11.03 -3.11 12.94
N ARG A 71 11.96 -2.93 12.00
CA ARG A 71 11.78 -2.07 10.84
C ARG A 71 10.70 -2.59 9.89
N THR A 72 10.63 -3.90 9.65
CA THR A 72 9.61 -4.50 8.77
C THR A 72 8.20 -4.23 9.30
N TRP A 73 7.96 -4.43 10.60
CA TRP A 73 6.64 -4.15 11.19
C TRP A 73 6.33 -2.66 11.27
N SER A 74 7.33 -1.82 11.55
CA SER A 74 7.17 -0.36 11.48
C SER A 74 6.85 0.08 10.06
N GLY A 75 7.55 -0.45 9.07
CA GLY A 75 7.30 -0.18 7.65
C GLY A 75 5.93 -0.65 7.19
N ALA A 76 5.49 -1.83 7.61
CA ALA A 76 4.15 -2.34 7.33
C ALA A 76 3.06 -1.40 7.87
N ARG A 77 3.23 -0.90 9.11
CA ARG A 77 2.31 0.07 9.70
C ARG A 77 2.25 1.37 8.88
N VAL A 78 3.38 1.88 8.45
CA VAL A 78 3.45 3.13 7.67
C VAL A 78 2.81 2.94 6.29
N SER A 79 3.16 1.86 5.57
CA SER A 79 2.53 1.53 4.27
C SER A 79 1.03 1.34 4.39
N LEU A 80 0.52 0.70 5.46
CA LEU A 80 -0.91 0.56 5.72
C LEU A 80 -1.60 1.91 5.97
N ILE A 81 -1.00 2.80 6.75
CA ILE A 81 -1.56 4.14 7.01
C ILE A 81 -1.69 4.92 5.69
N ILE A 82 -0.66 4.88 4.85
CA ILE A 82 -0.68 5.55 3.54
C ILE A 82 -1.79 4.95 2.66
N ALA A 83 -1.87 3.63 2.58
CA ALA A 83 -2.83 2.94 1.72
C ALA A 83 -4.28 3.17 2.17
N VAL A 84 -4.56 3.11 3.47
CA VAL A 84 -5.90 3.38 4.02
C VAL A 84 -6.28 4.85 3.81
N ALA A 85 -5.37 5.78 4.05
CA ALA A 85 -5.61 7.20 3.78
C ALA A 85 -5.92 7.45 2.30
N ALA A 86 -5.13 6.87 1.40
CA ALA A 86 -5.36 6.97 -0.05
C ALA A 86 -6.71 6.36 -0.44
N ALA A 87 -7.08 5.19 0.08
CA ALA A 87 -8.35 4.52 -0.22
C ALA A 87 -9.57 5.31 0.29
N ILE A 88 -9.48 5.97 1.45
CA ILE A 88 -10.54 6.86 1.97
C ILE A 88 -10.70 8.07 1.04
N ILE A 89 -9.62 8.68 0.62
CA ILE A 89 -9.64 9.84 -0.28
C ILE A 89 -10.21 9.43 -1.65
N ASP A 90 -9.76 8.29 -2.19
CA ASP A 90 -10.28 7.68 -3.41
C ASP A 90 -11.80 7.46 -3.32
N MET A 91 -12.27 6.89 -2.23
CA MET A 91 -13.69 6.70 -1.96
C MET A 91 -14.44 8.05 -1.93
N VAL A 92 -13.99 9.01 -1.15
CA VAL A 92 -14.72 10.28 -0.96
C VAL A 92 -14.74 11.11 -2.24
N ILE A 93 -13.58 11.33 -2.85
CA ILE A 93 -13.45 12.18 -4.04
C ILE A 93 -13.96 11.45 -5.28
N GLY A 94 -13.47 10.22 -5.53
CA GLY A 94 -13.81 9.46 -6.73
C GLY A 94 -15.29 9.09 -6.77
N MET A 95 -15.85 8.59 -5.67
CA MET A 95 -17.25 8.27 -5.57
C MET A 95 -18.12 9.51 -5.79
N SER A 96 -17.86 10.61 -5.09
CA SER A 96 -18.65 11.85 -5.24
C SER A 96 -18.61 12.38 -6.67
N TYR A 97 -17.41 12.40 -7.27
CA TYR A 97 -17.24 12.82 -8.65
C TYR A 97 -18.01 11.94 -9.63
N GLY A 98 -17.89 10.62 -9.50
CA GLY A 98 -18.59 9.66 -10.35
C GLY A 98 -20.11 9.74 -10.23
N LEU A 99 -20.63 9.84 -9.00
CA LEU A 99 -22.07 9.96 -8.75
C LEU A 99 -22.63 11.24 -9.36
N ILE A 100 -21.98 12.38 -9.20
CA ILE A 100 -22.39 13.66 -9.77
C ILE A 100 -22.38 13.57 -11.31
N SER A 101 -21.30 13.11 -11.90
CA SER A 101 -21.15 12.93 -13.33
C SER A 101 -22.26 12.05 -13.91
N GLY A 102 -22.46 10.84 -13.34
CA GLY A 102 -23.48 9.91 -13.81
C GLY A 102 -24.92 10.40 -13.64
N TYR A 103 -25.22 11.11 -12.53
CA TYR A 103 -26.57 11.61 -12.25
C TYR A 103 -26.98 12.72 -13.21
N PHE A 104 -26.18 13.78 -13.33
CA PHE A 104 -26.53 14.93 -14.19
C PHE A 104 -26.46 14.60 -15.67
N GLY A 105 -25.51 13.75 -16.09
CA GLY A 105 -25.40 13.32 -17.49
C GLY A 105 -25.11 14.47 -18.46
N GLY A 106 -25.39 14.24 -19.74
CA GLY A 106 -25.32 15.26 -20.81
C GLY A 106 -24.01 16.06 -20.85
N LYS A 107 -24.08 17.38 -20.88
CA LYS A 107 -22.91 18.27 -20.95
C LYS A 107 -22.06 18.23 -19.69
N VAL A 108 -22.66 18.05 -18.51
CA VAL A 108 -21.92 17.94 -17.22
C VAL A 108 -21.04 16.71 -17.25
N ASP A 109 -21.63 15.57 -17.55
CA ASP A 109 -20.90 14.31 -17.66
C ASP A 109 -19.79 14.38 -18.70
N MET A 110 -20.10 14.90 -19.88
CA MET A 110 -19.11 15.06 -20.95
C MET A 110 -17.91 15.91 -20.51
N PHE A 111 -18.14 17.03 -19.85
CA PHE A 111 -17.05 17.90 -19.37
C PHE A 111 -16.23 17.21 -18.25
N MET A 112 -16.92 16.59 -17.32
CA MET A 112 -16.28 15.86 -16.23
C MET A 112 -15.43 14.68 -16.74
N GLN A 113 -15.93 13.92 -17.74
CA GLN A 113 -15.16 12.83 -18.34
C GLN A 113 -13.93 13.35 -19.10
N ARG A 114 -14.04 14.48 -19.83
CA ARG A 114 -12.87 15.10 -20.48
C ARG A 114 -11.80 15.53 -19.47
N PHE A 115 -12.23 16.07 -18.34
CA PHE A 115 -11.29 16.39 -17.26
C PHE A 115 -10.56 15.14 -16.73
N LEU A 116 -11.29 14.03 -16.52
CA LEU A 116 -10.70 12.75 -16.13
C LEU A 116 -9.71 12.20 -17.17
N GLU A 117 -10.04 12.32 -18.45
CA GLU A 117 -9.15 11.88 -19.53
C GLU A 117 -7.83 12.67 -19.51
N VAL A 118 -7.90 13.99 -19.36
CA VAL A 118 -6.72 14.86 -19.24
C VAL A 118 -5.91 14.51 -17.97
N ALA A 119 -6.58 14.39 -16.81
CA ALA A 119 -5.92 14.06 -15.55
C ALA A 119 -5.22 12.70 -15.61
N ASN A 120 -5.87 11.70 -16.22
CA ASN A 120 -5.31 10.34 -16.34
C ASN A 120 -4.24 10.24 -17.47
N GLY A 121 -4.19 11.22 -18.38
CA GLY A 121 -3.19 11.30 -19.44
C GLY A 121 -1.80 11.70 -18.97
N ILE A 122 -1.69 12.30 -17.78
CA ILE A 122 -0.40 12.68 -17.20
C ILE A 122 0.21 11.48 -16.49
N PRO A 123 1.45 11.05 -16.84
CA PRO A 123 2.11 9.95 -16.16
C PRO A 123 2.24 10.22 -14.66
N ARG A 124 1.80 9.26 -13.82
CA ARG A 124 1.83 9.39 -12.35
C ARG A 124 3.19 9.79 -11.80
N LEU A 125 4.27 9.17 -12.30
CA LEU A 125 5.63 9.50 -11.89
C LEU A 125 5.97 10.98 -12.08
N VAL A 126 5.49 11.58 -13.17
CA VAL A 126 5.71 13.01 -13.43
C VAL A 126 5.03 13.86 -12.36
N ILE A 127 3.77 13.54 -12.04
CA ILE A 127 3.03 14.27 -10.98
C ILE A 127 3.75 14.15 -9.64
N VAL A 128 4.14 12.92 -9.25
CA VAL A 128 4.82 12.67 -7.98
C VAL A 128 6.17 13.39 -7.94
N THR A 129 6.96 13.33 -9.00
CA THR A 129 8.26 14.01 -9.07
C THR A 129 8.11 15.52 -8.93
N LEU A 130 7.14 16.11 -9.62
CA LEU A 130 6.87 17.55 -9.51
C LEU A 130 6.41 17.94 -8.09
N LEU A 131 5.58 17.10 -7.45
CA LEU A 131 5.18 17.34 -6.06
C LEU A 131 6.37 17.29 -5.10
N LEU A 132 7.29 16.33 -5.28
CA LEU A 132 8.49 16.21 -4.44
C LEU A 132 9.50 17.34 -4.65
N LEU A 133 9.48 18.01 -5.81
CA LEU A 133 10.27 19.23 -6.02
C LEU A 133 9.73 20.43 -5.25
N VAL A 134 8.41 20.45 -5.00
CA VAL A 134 7.74 21.57 -4.28
C VAL A 134 7.57 21.25 -2.80
N LEU A 135 7.17 20.01 -2.50
CA LEU A 135 6.96 19.51 -1.14
C LEU A 135 8.15 18.64 -0.75
N GLN A 136 8.53 18.71 0.53
CA GLN A 136 9.59 17.82 1.02
C GLN A 136 9.15 16.34 0.97
N PRO A 137 10.08 15.39 0.68
CA PRO A 137 9.79 13.98 0.75
C PRO A 137 9.25 13.56 2.12
N GLY A 138 8.20 12.74 2.13
CA GLY A 138 7.60 12.26 3.36
C GLY A 138 6.24 11.59 3.16
N MET A 139 5.71 11.01 4.21
CA MET A 139 4.45 10.28 4.20
C MET A 139 3.29 11.14 3.65
N LEU A 140 3.17 12.40 4.08
CA LEU A 140 2.12 13.30 3.62
C LEU A 140 2.22 13.60 2.12
N THR A 141 3.43 13.82 1.61
CA THR A 141 3.66 14.07 0.18
C THR A 141 3.24 12.89 -0.67
N ILE A 142 3.51 11.66 -0.22
CA ILE A 142 3.07 10.44 -0.90
C ILE A 142 1.53 10.33 -0.87
N ILE A 143 0.88 10.59 0.28
CA ILE A 143 -0.58 10.60 0.38
C ILE A 143 -1.18 11.63 -0.59
N PHE A 144 -0.65 12.84 -0.66
CA PHE A 144 -1.09 13.85 -1.61
C PHE A 144 -0.88 13.43 -3.08
N ALA A 145 0.22 12.77 -3.37
CA ALA A 145 0.50 12.26 -4.70
C ALA A 145 -0.51 11.18 -5.12
N LEU A 146 -0.81 10.23 -4.22
CA LEU A 146 -1.84 9.22 -4.44
C LEU A 146 -3.24 9.85 -4.57
N MET A 147 -3.54 10.85 -3.71
CA MET A 147 -4.79 11.59 -3.77
C MET A 147 -5.05 12.24 -5.14
N LEU A 148 -4.03 12.71 -5.83
CA LEU A 148 -4.18 13.35 -7.14
C LEU A 148 -4.39 12.34 -8.28
N THR A 149 -4.01 11.08 -8.09
CA THR A 149 -3.92 10.11 -9.19
C THR A 149 -4.85 8.91 -9.07
N GLU A 150 -5.16 8.44 -7.85
CA GLU A 150 -5.86 7.15 -7.67
C GLU A 150 -7.39 7.25 -7.80
N TRP A 151 -8.01 8.37 -7.47
CA TRP A 151 -9.46 8.55 -7.42
C TRP A 151 -10.21 8.37 -8.76
N VAL A 152 -9.48 8.41 -9.89
CA VAL A 152 -10.06 8.26 -11.24
C VAL A 152 -10.73 6.90 -11.43
N GLY A 153 -10.13 5.82 -10.88
CA GLY A 153 -10.69 4.46 -10.92
C GLY A 153 -12.04 4.38 -10.25
N MET A 154 -12.15 4.85 -9.02
CA MET A 154 -13.37 4.90 -8.24
C MET A 154 -14.45 5.74 -8.91
N SER A 155 -14.08 6.88 -9.50
CA SER A 155 -15.05 7.75 -10.16
C SER A 155 -15.74 7.07 -11.36
N ARG A 156 -15.02 6.26 -12.12
CA ARG A 156 -15.59 5.49 -13.24
C ARG A 156 -16.57 4.42 -12.77
N ILE A 157 -16.26 3.73 -11.67
CA ILE A 157 -17.14 2.71 -11.08
C ILE A 157 -18.40 3.37 -10.52
N ALA A 158 -18.25 4.41 -9.70
CA ALA A 158 -19.39 5.13 -9.14
C ALA A 158 -20.30 5.73 -10.24
N ARG A 159 -19.71 6.25 -11.30
CA ARG A 159 -20.48 6.74 -12.48
C ARG A 159 -21.25 5.61 -13.17
N ALA A 160 -20.60 4.46 -13.39
CA ALA A 160 -21.24 3.31 -14.03
C ALA A 160 -22.43 2.79 -13.23
N GLU A 161 -22.29 2.69 -11.89
CA GLU A 161 -23.37 2.28 -11.00
C GLU A 161 -24.49 3.34 -10.95
N MET A 162 -24.16 4.63 -10.93
CA MET A 162 -25.15 5.71 -11.00
C MET A 162 -25.98 5.63 -12.31
N LEU A 163 -25.33 5.41 -13.44
CA LEU A 163 -25.99 5.29 -14.74
C LEU A 163 -26.97 4.11 -14.81
N LYS A 164 -26.67 2.99 -14.11
CA LYS A 164 -27.57 1.85 -14.02
C LYS A 164 -28.80 2.14 -13.15
N LEU A 165 -28.61 2.86 -12.03
CA LEU A 165 -29.68 3.03 -11.05
C LEU A 165 -30.56 4.26 -11.30
N LYS A 166 -30.06 5.30 -11.95
CA LYS A 166 -30.83 6.55 -12.13
C LYS A 166 -32.09 6.40 -12.97
N GLU A 167 -32.21 5.35 -13.76
CA GLU A 167 -33.39 5.02 -14.58
C GLU A 167 -34.30 3.99 -13.89
N GLN A 168 -34.00 3.55 -12.68
CA GLN A 168 -34.83 2.61 -11.94
C GLN A 168 -36.09 3.29 -11.38
N GLU A 169 -37.16 2.51 -11.25
CA GLU A 169 -38.50 2.99 -10.86
C GLU A 169 -38.51 3.77 -9.55
N PHE A 170 -37.74 3.32 -8.54
CA PHE A 170 -37.68 4.00 -7.25
C PHE A 170 -37.06 5.40 -7.35
N VAL A 171 -36.06 5.58 -8.22
CA VAL A 171 -35.42 6.89 -8.47
C VAL A 171 -36.38 7.81 -9.22
N LEU A 172 -37.07 7.27 -10.23
CA LEU A 172 -38.07 8.02 -10.98
C LEU A 172 -39.26 8.45 -10.11
N ALA A 173 -39.73 7.56 -9.23
CA ALA A 173 -40.76 7.86 -8.26
C ALA A 173 -40.37 9.00 -7.29
N SER A 174 -39.18 8.92 -6.70
CA SER A 174 -38.63 9.97 -5.82
C SER A 174 -38.53 11.31 -6.55
N ARG A 175 -38.10 11.30 -7.82
CA ARG A 175 -38.04 12.51 -8.67
C ARG A 175 -39.42 13.09 -8.92
N THR A 176 -40.42 12.26 -9.21
CA THR A 176 -41.80 12.68 -9.47
C THR A 176 -42.43 13.29 -8.21
N LEU A 177 -42.08 12.79 -7.02
CA LEU A 177 -42.47 13.34 -5.73
C LEU A 177 -41.75 14.63 -5.33
N GLY A 178 -40.85 15.14 -6.22
CA GLY A 178 -40.17 16.41 -6.01
C GLY A 178 -38.92 16.33 -5.14
N ALA A 179 -38.31 15.14 -4.97
CA ALA A 179 -37.09 14.98 -4.23
C ALA A 179 -35.92 15.75 -4.91
N GLY A 180 -35.12 16.44 -4.11
CA GLY A 180 -33.96 17.19 -4.62
C GLY A 180 -32.83 16.28 -5.11
N ASN A 181 -32.02 16.77 -6.03
CA ASN A 181 -30.94 15.98 -6.65
C ASN A 181 -29.97 15.35 -5.65
N PHE A 182 -29.52 16.10 -4.64
CA PHE A 182 -28.63 15.57 -3.60
C PHE A 182 -29.29 14.49 -2.74
N PHE A 183 -30.58 14.64 -2.45
CA PHE A 183 -31.34 13.62 -1.75
C PHE A 183 -31.35 12.31 -2.55
N ILE A 184 -31.65 12.37 -3.84
CA ILE A 184 -31.67 11.20 -4.72
C ILE A 184 -30.28 10.55 -4.77
N ILE A 185 -29.22 11.32 -4.98
CA ILE A 185 -27.85 10.79 -5.07
C ILE A 185 -27.43 10.09 -3.76
N PHE A 186 -27.58 10.77 -2.62
CA PHE A 186 -26.98 10.29 -1.36
C PHE A 186 -27.93 9.45 -0.49
N LYS A 187 -29.24 9.59 -0.65
CA LYS A 187 -30.24 8.84 0.16
C LYS A 187 -30.86 7.68 -0.60
N GLU A 188 -31.04 7.80 -1.91
CA GLU A 188 -31.67 6.76 -2.72
C GLU A 188 -30.64 5.89 -3.44
N VAL A 189 -29.67 6.48 -4.14
CA VAL A 189 -28.74 5.73 -4.98
C VAL A 189 -27.55 5.19 -4.17
N LEU A 190 -26.88 6.03 -3.39
CA LEU A 190 -25.68 5.63 -2.68
C LEU A 190 -25.84 4.37 -1.81
N PRO A 191 -26.90 4.19 -1.01
CA PRO A 191 -27.08 2.97 -0.23
C PRO A 191 -27.16 1.70 -1.09
N ASN A 192 -27.69 1.82 -2.31
CA ASN A 192 -27.84 0.69 -3.24
C ASN A 192 -26.54 0.30 -3.98
N ILE A 193 -25.54 1.18 -3.99
CA ILE A 193 -24.23 0.93 -4.62
C ILE A 193 -23.10 0.74 -3.61
N ILE A 194 -23.41 0.74 -2.31
CA ILE A 194 -22.40 0.68 -1.26
C ILE A 194 -21.55 -0.60 -1.35
N GLY A 195 -22.16 -1.71 -1.80
CA GLY A 195 -21.46 -2.98 -2.01
C GLY A 195 -20.32 -2.86 -3.03
N PRO A 196 -20.59 -2.52 -4.28
CA PRO A 196 -19.57 -2.25 -5.28
C PRO A 196 -18.52 -1.21 -4.84
N ILE A 197 -18.92 -0.14 -4.15
CA ILE A 197 -18.00 0.89 -3.64
C ILE A 197 -17.05 0.32 -2.59
N ILE A 198 -17.56 -0.39 -1.57
CA ILE A 198 -16.72 -0.99 -0.53
C ILE A 198 -15.75 -2.01 -1.14
N THR A 199 -16.23 -2.85 -2.05
CA THR A 199 -15.37 -3.81 -2.77
C THR A 199 -14.24 -3.10 -3.48
N GLN A 200 -14.54 -2.00 -4.20
CA GLN A 200 -13.51 -1.22 -4.89
C GLN A 200 -12.50 -0.59 -3.92
N VAL A 201 -12.96 -0.06 -2.77
CA VAL A 201 -12.09 0.47 -1.72
C VAL A 201 -11.11 -0.59 -1.22
N MET A 202 -11.57 -1.83 -1.03
CA MET A 202 -10.69 -2.93 -0.61
C MET A 202 -9.61 -3.25 -1.65
N PHE A 203 -9.93 -3.18 -2.96
CA PHE A 203 -8.94 -3.33 -4.03
C PHE A 203 -8.01 -2.12 -4.19
N SER A 204 -8.44 -0.92 -3.79
CA SER A 204 -7.59 0.28 -3.81
C SER A 204 -6.43 0.17 -2.81
N ILE A 205 -6.60 -0.52 -1.66
CA ILE A 205 -5.56 -0.64 -0.63
C ILE A 205 -4.31 -1.37 -1.14
N PRO A 206 -4.38 -2.61 -1.70
CA PRO A 206 -3.22 -3.27 -2.30
C PRO A 206 -2.56 -2.44 -3.40
N THR A 207 -3.38 -1.79 -4.24
CA THR A 207 -2.87 -0.93 -5.32
C THR A 207 -2.08 0.25 -4.76
N ALA A 208 -2.55 0.89 -3.69
CA ALA A 208 -1.86 2.00 -3.03
C ALA A 208 -0.56 1.53 -2.34
N ILE A 209 -0.55 0.35 -1.68
CA ILE A 209 0.66 -0.26 -1.11
C ILE A 209 1.70 -0.48 -2.20
N PHE A 210 1.30 -1.06 -3.33
CA PHE A 210 2.20 -1.31 -4.45
C PHE A 210 2.74 -0.01 -5.05
N THR A 211 1.88 0.98 -5.26
CA THR A 211 2.28 2.29 -5.82
C THR A 211 3.25 3.01 -4.88
N GLU A 212 2.99 3.01 -3.56
CA GLU A 212 3.93 3.56 -2.55
C GLU A 212 5.27 2.83 -2.60
N ALA A 213 5.25 1.50 -2.63
CA ALA A 213 6.46 0.69 -2.68
C ALA A 213 7.28 0.95 -3.95
N PHE A 214 6.62 1.09 -5.09
CA PHE A 214 7.26 1.45 -6.35
C PHE A 214 7.90 2.85 -6.30
N LEU A 215 7.20 3.84 -5.75
CA LEU A 215 7.74 5.19 -5.57
C LEU A 215 8.97 5.17 -4.65
N SER A 216 8.89 4.44 -3.55
CA SER A 216 10.00 4.26 -2.62
C SER A 216 11.20 3.56 -3.29
N PHE A 217 10.95 2.55 -4.14
CA PHE A 217 11.98 1.82 -4.86
C PHE A 217 12.74 2.72 -5.85
N VAL A 218 12.07 3.63 -6.53
CA VAL A 218 12.71 4.60 -7.44
C VAL A 218 13.31 5.82 -6.71
N GLY A 219 13.37 5.79 -5.38
CA GLY A 219 13.99 6.85 -4.57
C GLY A 219 13.08 8.02 -4.21
N LEU A 220 11.77 7.92 -4.50
CA LEU A 220 10.77 8.94 -4.20
C LEU A 220 9.97 8.61 -2.92
N GLY A 221 10.52 7.75 -2.07
CA GLY A 221 9.88 7.23 -0.86
C GLY A 221 10.06 8.10 0.38
N ILE A 222 9.79 7.46 1.52
CA ILE A 222 9.89 8.09 2.84
C ILE A 222 11.36 8.17 3.24
N PRO A 223 11.84 9.35 3.67
CA PRO A 223 13.23 9.52 4.09
C PRO A 223 13.50 8.87 5.45
N VAL A 224 14.74 8.45 5.67
CA VAL A 224 15.22 8.00 6.98
C VAL A 224 15.06 9.11 8.04
N PRO A 225 14.78 8.77 9.31
CA PRO A 225 14.81 7.45 9.93
C PRO A 225 13.55 6.62 9.74
N GLN A 226 12.45 7.19 9.26
CA GLN A 226 11.22 6.46 8.99
C GLN A 226 11.46 5.43 7.88
N CYS A 227 10.61 4.43 7.83
CA CYS A 227 10.62 3.42 6.78
C CYS A 227 9.21 2.99 6.41
N SER A 228 9.05 2.58 5.17
CA SER A 228 7.91 1.85 4.63
C SER A 228 8.37 0.48 4.16
N LEU A 229 7.45 -0.42 3.80
CA LEU A 229 7.84 -1.69 3.17
C LEU A 229 8.60 -1.46 1.87
N GLY A 230 8.17 -0.47 1.07
CA GLY A 230 8.84 -0.13 -0.18
C GLY A 230 10.27 0.40 0.02
N SER A 231 10.50 1.28 0.99
CA SER A 231 11.84 1.77 1.30
C SER A 231 12.76 0.67 1.82
N LEU A 232 12.23 -0.29 2.61
CA LEU A 232 13.00 -1.46 3.07
C LEU A 232 13.37 -2.40 1.92
N ILE A 233 12.46 -2.60 0.97
CA ILE A 233 12.73 -3.39 -0.24
C ILE A 233 13.82 -2.72 -1.06
N SER A 234 13.78 -1.40 -1.24
CA SER A 234 14.81 -0.65 -1.95
C SER A 234 16.17 -0.74 -1.26
N GLU A 235 16.22 -0.55 0.08
CA GLU A 235 17.45 -0.71 0.87
C GLU A 235 18.01 -2.13 0.74
N GLY A 236 17.15 -3.16 0.90
CA GLY A 236 17.54 -4.57 0.79
C GLY A 236 17.96 -4.97 -0.63
N PHE A 237 17.39 -4.37 -1.68
CA PHE A 237 17.79 -4.59 -3.06
C PHE A 237 19.23 -4.12 -3.31
N ASN A 238 19.62 -2.98 -2.76
CA ASN A 238 20.99 -2.48 -2.86
C ASN A 238 22.04 -3.42 -2.22
N SER A 239 21.61 -4.21 -1.24
CA SER A 239 22.45 -5.19 -0.53
C SER A 239 22.22 -6.63 -0.99
N PHE A 240 21.37 -6.86 -2.00
CA PHE A 240 20.91 -8.20 -2.39
C PHE A 240 22.03 -9.17 -2.76
N THR A 241 23.06 -8.69 -3.43
CA THR A 241 24.18 -9.53 -3.86
C THR A 241 25.08 -10.00 -2.71
N THR A 242 25.10 -9.26 -1.60
CA THR A 242 25.94 -9.54 -0.42
C THR A 242 25.13 -10.10 0.75
N HIS A 243 23.95 -9.52 1.02
CA HIS A 243 23.09 -9.85 2.16
C HIS A 243 21.63 -10.05 1.75
N PRO A 244 21.30 -11.13 1.02
CA PRO A 244 19.96 -11.34 0.45
C PRO A 244 18.85 -11.46 1.51
N TYR A 245 19.18 -11.82 2.76
CA TYR A 245 18.20 -11.91 3.84
C TYR A 245 17.55 -10.57 4.18
N GLN A 246 18.17 -9.43 3.85
CA GLN A 246 17.62 -8.10 4.18
C GLN A 246 16.36 -7.76 3.40
N ILE A 247 16.21 -8.24 2.17
CA ILE A 247 15.07 -7.95 1.31
C ILE A 247 13.89 -8.92 1.51
N ILE A 248 14.16 -10.16 1.96
CA ILE A 248 13.14 -11.22 2.05
C ILE A 248 12.00 -10.85 3.00
N PRO A 249 12.23 -10.42 4.26
CA PRO A 249 11.16 -10.12 5.21
C PRO A 249 10.18 -9.04 4.72
N PRO A 250 10.61 -7.85 4.25
CA PRO A 250 9.68 -6.84 3.79
C PRO A 250 8.91 -7.26 2.52
N ILE A 251 9.50 -8.04 1.61
CA ILE A 251 8.79 -8.59 0.45
C ILE A 251 7.70 -9.57 0.89
N VAL A 252 8.02 -10.51 1.78
CA VAL A 252 7.06 -11.50 2.27
C VAL A 252 5.90 -10.83 2.99
N VAL A 253 6.17 -9.87 3.87
CA VAL A 253 5.12 -9.14 4.59
C VAL A 253 4.26 -8.33 3.62
N MET A 254 4.86 -7.65 2.64
CA MET A 254 4.11 -6.91 1.62
C MET A 254 3.21 -7.83 0.78
N ALA A 255 3.73 -8.97 0.33
CA ALA A 255 2.97 -9.95 -0.44
C ALA A 255 1.79 -10.52 0.36
N LEU A 256 2.00 -10.85 1.64
CA LEU A 256 0.94 -11.34 2.53
C LEU A 256 -0.12 -10.27 2.79
N LEU A 257 0.26 -9.01 2.99
CA LEU A 257 -0.69 -7.90 3.14
C LEU A 257 -1.53 -7.73 1.87
N MET A 258 -0.91 -7.66 0.71
CA MET A 258 -1.64 -7.51 -0.56
C MET A 258 -2.59 -8.69 -0.81
N LEU A 259 -2.13 -9.92 -0.58
CA LEU A 259 -2.95 -11.12 -0.71
C LEU A 259 -4.14 -11.10 0.25
N SER A 260 -3.91 -10.73 1.52
CA SER A 260 -4.97 -10.66 2.54
C SER A 260 -6.06 -9.66 2.16
N PHE A 261 -5.69 -8.47 1.70
CA PHE A 261 -6.68 -7.46 1.27
C PHE A 261 -7.42 -7.88 0.00
N ASN A 262 -6.76 -8.54 -0.95
CA ASN A 262 -7.44 -9.10 -2.14
C ASN A 262 -8.45 -10.18 -1.75
N LEU A 263 -8.09 -11.12 -0.87
CA LEU A 263 -9.01 -12.13 -0.38
C LEU A 263 -10.21 -11.53 0.38
N VAL A 264 -9.98 -10.49 1.18
CA VAL A 264 -11.07 -9.76 1.85
C VAL A 264 -11.96 -9.07 0.83
N ALA A 265 -11.39 -8.45 -0.20
CA ALA A 265 -12.14 -7.78 -1.27
C ALA A 265 -13.03 -8.77 -2.04
N ASP A 266 -12.49 -9.95 -2.39
CA ASP A 266 -13.23 -11.01 -3.07
C ASP A 266 -14.37 -11.56 -2.18
N GLY A 267 -14.10 -11.84 -0.90
CA GLY A 267 -15.12 -12.29 0.05
C GLY A 267 -16.21 -11.24 0.28
N LEU A 268 -15.86 -9.96 0.35
CA LEU A 268 -16.86 -8.87 0.44
C LEU A 268 -17.69 -8.76 -0.83
N ARG A 269 -17.07 -8.92 -1.98
CA ARG A 269 -17.78 -8.93 -3.27
C ARG A 269 -18.82 -10.03 -3.32
N GLU A 270 -18.44 -11.27 -2.95
CA GLU A 270 -19.38 -12.40 -2.89
C GLU A 270 -20.51 -12.18 -1.86
N ALA A 271 -20.17 -11.67 -0.68
CA ALA A 271 -21.16 -11.42 0.38
C ALA A 271 -22.17 -10.30 0.05
N LEU A 272 -21.71 -9.29 -0.71
CA LEU A 272 -22.51 -8.09 -1.04
C LEU A 272 -23.19 -8.19 -2.42
N ASP A 273 -22.89 -9.19 -3.24
CA ASP A 273 -23.54 -9.39 -4.55
C ASP A 273 -24.90 -10.09 -4.37
N PRO A 274 -26.04 -9.39 -4.65
CA PRO A 274 -27.36 -9.97 -4.49
C PRO A 274 -27.62 -11.18 -5.42
N LYS A 275 -26.96 -11.21 -6.57
CA LYS A 275 -27.17 -12.26 -7.59
C LYS A 275 -26.62 -13.62 -7.17
N LEU A 276 -25.63 -13.66 -6.27
CA LEU A 276 -25.09 -14.92 -5.77
C LEU A 276 -25.95 -15.54 -4.65
N LYS A 277 -26.92 -14.79 -4.10
CA LYS A 277 -27.86 -15.28 -3.06
C LYS A 277 -29.06 -16.02 -3.63
N GLU A 278 -29.29 -15.92 -4.95
CA GLU A 278 -30.43 -16.53 -5.63
C GLU A 278 -30.07 -17.84 -6.36
N MET A 279 -28.81 -18.29 -6.31
CA MET A 279 -28.37 -19.60 -6.77
C MET A 279 -28.15 -20.58 -5.61
#